data_b2435c8e8a075a1b968631740d414188
#
_entry.id   b2435c8e8a075a1b968631740d414188
#
_cell.length_a   1.000
_cell.length_b   1.000
_cell.length_c   1.000
_cell.angle_alpha   90.00
_cell.angle_beta   90.00
_cell.angle_gamma   90.00
#
_symmetry.space_group_name_H-M   'P 1'
#
loop_
_entity.id
_entity.type
_entity.pdbx_description
1 polymer ?
#
loop_
_entity_poly.entity_id
_entity_poly.type
_entity_poly.pdbx_seq_one_letter_code
_entity_poly.pdbx_strand_id
1 'polypeptide(L)'
;IAGERRWRAARLAGLQEVPVIVMEADDRKAAELAMIENLQREDLNPMEEAAGFQSLIDTYHMTQEEAAQRVGKSRSAVTNALRLLGLTPAVRKLVEESKLSAGHARALIPLSPSLQESAANAIIAGGLSVRQTEALVKRLSVEKKEPKKSLNDTVDYIAEAQNELKAKLCR
;
A
#
# COMPACT_ATOMS: atom_id res chain seq x y z
N ILE A 1 -0.51 -21.82 22.40
CA ILE A 1 -0.83 -21.03 21.20
C ILE A 1 -0.29 -19.61 21.38
N ALA A 2 -0.58 -18.94 22.49
CA ALA A 2 -0.14 -17.58 22.79
C ALA A 2 0.55 -17.50 24.15
N GLY A 3 1.56 -16.61 24.33
CA GLY A 3 2.21 -16.37 25.60
C GLY A 3 3.54 -17.10 25.81
N GLU A 4 4.24 -17.52 24.76
CA GLU A 4 5.55 -18.18 24.87
C GLU A 4 6.58 -17.35 25.66
N ARG A 5 6.62 -16.04 25.47
CA ARG A 5 7.53 -15.15 26.25
C ARG A 5 7.18 -15.18 27.74
N ARG A 6 5.89 -15.16 28.09
CA ARG A 6 5.44 -15.28 29.49
C ARG A 6 5.77 -16.63 30.08
N TRP A 7 5.57 -17.71 29.34
CA TRP A 7 5.97 -19.06 29.77
C TRP A 7 7.48 -19.18 29.99
N ARG A 8 8.29 -18.66 29.05
CA ARG A 8 9.76 -18.65 29.22
C ARG A 8 10.18 -17.84 30.43
N ALA A 9 9.58 -16.66 30.65
CA ALA A 9 9.89 -15.81 31.81
C ALA A 9 9.50 -16.50 33.12
N ALA A 10 8.32 -17.11 33.19
CA ALA A 10 7.87 -17.89 34.36
C ALA A 10 8.83 -19.04 34.70
N ARG A 11 9.28 -19.77 33.68
CA ARG A 11 10.28 -20.84 33.80
C ARG A 11 11.62 -20.33 34.32
N LEU A 12 12.09 -19.20 33.82
CA LEU A 12 13.33 -18.55 34.30
C LEU A 12 13.20 -18.06 35.73
N ALA A 13 12.00 -17.60 36.11
CA ALA A 13 11.69 -17.16 37.48
C ALA A 13 11.46 -18.35 38.47
N GLY A 14 11.56 -19.60 37.98
CA GLY A 14 11.39 -20.77 38.83
C GLY A 14 9.95 -21.05 39.27
N LEU A 15 8.93 -20.44 38.61
CA LEU A 15 7.52 -20.72 38.90
C LEU A 15 7.17 -22.14 38.48
N GLN A 16 6.57 -22.90 39.38
CA GLN A 16 6.14 -24.28 39.14
C GLN A 16 4.78 -24.34 38.44
N GLU A 17 3.94 -23.35 38.66
CA GLU A 17 2.59 -23.27 38.10
C GLU A 17 2.33 -21.89 37.52
N VAL A 18 1.59 -21.85 36.42
CA VAL A 18 1.14 -20.60 35.76
C VAL A 18 -0.34 -20.73 35.39
N PRO A 19 -1.15 -19.68 35.55
CA PRO A 19 -2.55 -19.73 35.11
C PRO A 19 -2.59 -19.75 33.56
N VAL A 20 -3.36 -20.70 33.01
CA VAL A 20 -3.55 -20.88 31.58
C VAL A 20 -5.02 -21.05 31.24
N ILE A 21 -5.40 -20.65 30.03
CA ILE A 21 -6.70 -20.96 29.45
C ILE A 21 -6.49 -22.15 28.51
N VAL A 22 -7.08 -23.30 28.82
CA VAL A 22 -7.04 -24.46 27.93
C VAL A 22 -8.14 -24.33 26.90
N MET A 23 -7.75 -24.48 25.63
CA MET A 23 -8.68 -24.41 24.49
C MET A 23 -8.51 -25.67 23.65
N GLU A 24 -9.63 -26.29 23.26
CA GLU A 24 -9.61 -27.33 22.23
C GLU A 24 -9.47 -26.70 20.87
N ALA A 25 -8.41 -27.00 20.17
CA ALA A 25 -8.14 -26.49 18.83
C ALA A 25 -7.32 -27.54 18.06
N ASP A 26 -7.68 -27.78 16.82
CA ASP A 26 -6.83 -28.50 15.89
C ASP A 26 -5.63 -27.65 15.47
N ASP A 27 -4.67 -28.23 14.77
CA ASP A 27 -3.45 -27.54 14.36
C ASP A 27 -3.75 -26.33 13.47
N ARG A 28 -4.78 -26.40 12.61
CA ARG A 28 -5.21 -25.31 11.75
C ARG A 28 -5.76 -24.14 12.58
N LYS A 29 -6.59 -24.42 13.54
CA LYS A 29 -7.18 -23.42 14.45
C LYS A 29 -6.12 -22.82 15.35
N ALA A 30 -5.19 -23.62 15.84
CA ALA A 30 -4.06 -23.15 16.63
C ALA A 30 -3.18 -22.17 15.84
N ALA A 31 -2.87 -22.47 14.58
CA ALA A 31 -2.11 -21.60 13.70
C ALA A 31 -2.87 -20.29 13.35
N GLU A 32 -4.19 -20.37 13.09
CA GLU A 32 -5.05 -19.20 12.89
C GLU A 32 -5.00 -18.24 14.09
N LEU A 33 -5.19 -18.78 15.31
CA LEU A 33 -5.18 -17.98 16.52
C LEU A 33 -3.81 -17.33 16.79
N ALA A 34 -2.72 -18.05 16.52
CA ALA A 34 -1.37 -17.52 16.64
C ALA A 34 -1.12 -16.38 15.65
N MET A 35 -1.62 -16.48 14.41
CA MET A 35 -1.51 -15.43 13.40
C MET A 35 -2.33 -14.20 13.77
N ILE A 36 -3.56 -14.38 14.28
CA ILE A 36 -4.41 -13.29 14.74
C ILE A 36 -3.74 -12.55 15.91
N GLU A 37 -3.20 -13.30 16.90
CA GLU A 37 -2.47 -12.71 18.03
C GLU A 37 -1.28 -11.87 17.55
N ASN A 38 -0.50 -12.38 16.60
CA ASN A 38 0.62 -11.65 16.05
C ASN A 38 0.19 -10.39 15.31
N LEU A 39 -0.95 -10.41 14.58
CA LEU A 39 -1.49 -9.23 13.90
C LEU A 39 -2.07 -8.18 14.87
N GLN A 40 -2.41 -8.55 16.10
CA GLN A 40 -2.90 -7.63 17.13
C GLN A 40 -1.78 -6.88 17.86
N ARG A 41 -0.51 -7.15 17.52
CA ARG A 41 0.62 -6.44 18.10
C ARG A 41 0.64 -4.98 17.63
N GLU A 42 0.98 -4.06 18.55
CA GLU A 42 1.01 -2.63 18.26
C GLU A 42 2.28 -2.17 17.50
N ASP A 43 3.31 -3.00 17.51
CA ASP A 43 4.64 -2.71 16.96
C ASP A 43 4.85 -3.19 15.51
N LEU A 44 3.79 -3.62 14.83
CA LEU A 44 3.86 -4.09 13.45
C LEU A 44 4.14 -2.93 12.47
N ASN A 45 5.06 -3.21 11.56
CA ASN A 45 5.26 -2.39 10.36
C ASN A 45 4.00 -2.47 9.46
N PRO A 46 3.58 -1.38 8.79
CA PRO A 46 2.45 -1.38 7.86
C PRO A 46 2.51 -2.45 6.76
N MET A 47 3.72 -2.82 6.31
CA MET A 47 3.89 -3.87 5.31
C MET A 47 3.72 -5.27 5.91
N GLU A 48 4.20 -5.49 7.13
CA GLU A 48 3.98 -6.73 7.88
C GLU A 48 2.49 -6.93 8.19
N GLU A 49 1.81 -5.87 8.61
CA GLU A 49 0.37 -5.89 8.84
C GLU A 49 -0.39 -6.26 7.56
N ALA A 50 -0.04 -5.64 6.42
CA ALA A 50 -0.65 -5.95 5.12
C ALA A 50 -0.42 -7.40 4.70
N ALA A 51 0.81 -7.91 4.85
CA ALA A 51 1.16 -9.30 4.55
C ALA A 51 0.41 -10.29 5.46
N GLY A 52 0.26 -9.97 6.74
CA GLY A 52 -0.50 -10.77 7.68
C GLY A 52 -1.98 -10.86 7.32
N PHE A 53 -2.63 -9.74 6.94
CA PHE A 53 -4.00 -9.77 6.44
C PHE A 53 -4.14 -10.59 5.16
N GLN A 54 -3.21 -10.44 4.21
CA GLN A 54 -3.22 -11.23 2.99
C GLN A 54 -3.11 -12.73 3.31
N SER A 55 -2.21 -13.10 4.22
CA SER A 55 -2.03 -14.49 4.65
C SER A 55 -3.28 -15.07 5.33
N LEU A 56 -3.98 -14.30 6.17
CA LEU A 56 -5.26 -14.72 6.76
C LEU A 56 -6.32 -15.00 5.69
N ILE A 57 -6.44 -14.13 4.69
CA ILE A 57 -7.40 -14.26 3.61
C ILE A 57 -7.08 -15.49 2.76
N ASP A 58 -5.82 -15.64 2.34
CA ASP A 58 -5.42 -16.69 1.40
C ASP A 58 -5.41 -18.08 2.06
N THR A 59 -4.88 -18.19 3.29
CA THR A 59 -4.69 -19.47 3.97
C THR A 59 -6.00 -20.00 4.56
N TYR A 60 -6.81 -19.11 5.13
CA TYR A 60 -8.04 -19.49 5.83
C TYR A 60 -9.30 -19.19 5.03
N HIS A 61 -9.16 -18.66 3.80
CA HIS A 61 -10.26 -18.32 2.88
C HIS A 61 -11.28 -17.35 3.51
N MET A 62 -10.77 -16.41 4.33
CA MET A 62 -11.59 -15.39 4.96
C MET A 62 -11.91 -14.26 3.98
N THR A 63 -13.05 -13.66 4.14
CA THR A 63 -13.35 -12.36 3.55
C THR A 63 -12.61 -11.25 4.31
N GLN A 64 -12.43 -10.09 3.68
CA GLN A 64 -11.83 -8.92 4.36
C GLN A 64 -12.64 -8.49 5.60
N GLU A 65 -13.94 -8.70 5.59
CA GLU A 65 -14.83 -8.43 6.71
C GLU A 65 -14.56 -9.38 7.89
N GLU A 66 -14.48 -10.68 7.62
CA GLU A 66 -14.17 -11.69 8.65
C GLU A 66 -12.78 -11.48 9.23
N ALA A 67 -11.76 -11.22 8.40
CA ALA A 67 -10.41 -10.91 8.86
C ALA A 67 -10.39 -9.66 9.77
N ALA A 68 -11.14 -8.61 9.39
CA ALA A 68 -11.27 -7.40 10.18
C ALA A 68 -11.89 -7.68 11.55
N GLN A 69 -13.01 -8.41 11.61
CA GLN A 69 -13.68 -8.78 12.86
C GLN A 69 -12.79 -9.61 13.76
N ARG A 70 -12.05 -10.61 13.20
CA ARG A 70 -11.15 -11.48 13.95
C ARG A 70 -10.00 -10.72 14.62
N VAL A 71 -9.47 -9.71 13.94
CA VAL A 71 -8.33 -8.90 14.44
C VAL A 71 -8.81 -7.70 15.28
N GLY A 72 -10.13 -7.40 15.29
CA GLY A 72 -10.68 -6.25 16.00
C GLY A 72 -10.45 -4.91 15.28
N LYS A 73 -10.32 -4.94 13.94
CA LYS A 73 -10.14 -3.74 13.11
C LYS A 73 -11.35 -3.50 12.18
N SER A 74 -11.43 -2.33 11.60
CA SER A 74 -12.47 -2.05 10.60
C SER A 74 -12.11 -2.68 9.24
N ARG A 75 -13.11 -3.09 8.47
CA ARG A 75 -12.92 -3.56 7.07
C ARG A 75 -12.13 -2.56 6.23
N SER A 76 -12.39 -1.26 6.41
CA SER A 76 -11.67 -0.20 5.69
C SER A 76 -10.18 -0.17 6.04
N ALA A 77 -9.81 -0.46 7.30
CA ALA A 77 -8.41 -0.57 7.70
C ALA A 77 -7.73 -1.75 6.99
N VAL A 78 -8.37 -2.93 6.96
CA VAL A 78 -7.85 -4.11 6.25
C VAL A 78 -7.72 -3.83 4.75
N THR A 79 -8.74 -3.26 4.11
CA THR A 79 -8.68 -2.89 2.69
C THR A 79 -7.52 -1.92 2.40
N ASN A 80 -7.32 -0.92 3.27
CA ASN A 80 -6.24 0.05 3.12
C ASN A 80 -4.85 -0.57 3.32
N ALA A 81 -4.70 -1.51 4.25
CA ALA A 81 -3.45 -2.26 4.43
C ALA A 81 -3.14 -3.12 3.20
N LEU A 82 -4.10 -3.92 2.72
CA LEU A 82 -3.93 -4.77 1.54
C LEU A 82 -3.54 -3.98 0.28
N ARG A 83 -4.07 -2.77 0.10
CA ARG A 83 -3.69 -1.91 -1.03
C ARG A 83 -2.21 -1.55 -1.05
N LEU A 84 -1.52 -1.53 0.09
CA LEU A 84 -0.08 -1.26 0.15
C LEU A 84 0.74 -2.34 -0.57
N LEU A 85 0.22 -3.57 -0.66
CA LEU A 85 0.85 -4.66 -1.40
C LEU A 85 0.88 -4.42 -2.92
N GLY A 86 0.12 -3.47 -3.44
CA GLY A 86 0.16 -3.04 -4.84
C GLY A 86 1.26 -2.03 -5.19
N LEU A 87 2.06 -1.58 -4.22
CA LEU A 87 3.19 -0.68 -4.45
C LEU A 87 4.39 -1.40 -5.06
N THR A 88 5.27 -0.64 -5.72
CA THR A 88 6.54 -1.19 -6.22
C THR A 88 7.43 -1.67 -5.07
N PRO A 89 8.30 -2.68 -5.30
CA PRO A 89 9.21 -3.17 -4.26
C PRO A 89 10.09 -2.08 -3.66
N ALA A 90 10.53 -1.11 -4.47
CA ALA A 90 11.32 0.02 -4.01
C ALA A 90 10.54 0.90 -3.01
N VAL A 91 9.27 1.21 -3.31
CA VAL A 91 8.43 2.02 -2.41
C VAL A 91 8.05 1.24 -1.15
N ARG A 92 7.77 -0.07 -1.26
CA ARG A 92 7.52 -0.92 -0.08
C ARG A 92 8.69 -0.86 0.91
N LYS A 93 9.92 -1.00 0.41
CA LYS A 93 11.13 -0.91 1.23
C LYS A 93 11.24 0.42 1.97
N LEU A 94 10.87 1.54 1.34
CA LEU A 94 10.84 2.85 2.00
C LEU A 94 9.81 2.93 3.14
N VAL A 95 8.69 2.21 3.01
CA VAL A 95 7.70 2.09 4.09
C VAL A 95 8.22 1.21 5.22
N GLU A 96 8.84 0.07 4.90
CA GLU A 96 9.48 -0.83 5.87
C GLU A 96 10.57 -0.13 6.67
N GLU A 97 11.37 0.70 6.03
CA GLU A 97 12.41 1.54 6.66
C GLU A 97 11.84 2.77 7.39
N SER A 98 10.51 2.92 7.47
CA SER A 98 9.83 4.08 8.08
C SER A 98 10.19 5.44 7.46
N LYS A 99 10.79 5.46 6.26
CA LYS A 99 11.06 6.68 5.49
C LYS A 99 9.80 7.28 4.88
N LEU A 100 8.79 6.44 4.64
CA LEU A 100 7.45 6.82 4.21
C LEU A 100 6.41 6.28 5.19
N SER A 101 5.47 7.11 5.61
CA SER A 101 4.34 6.64 6.41
C SER A 101 3.32 5.89 5.54
N ALA A 102 2.46 5.08 6.17
CA ALA A 102 1.35 4.41 5.50
C ALA A 102 0.41 5.39 4.76
N GLY A 103 0.30 6.63 5.24
CA GLY A 103 -0.47 7.69 4.58
C GLY A 103 0.15 8.12 3.26
N HIS A 104 1.46 8.39 3.23
CA HIS A 104 2.20 8.70 2.00
C HIS A 104 2.11 7.54 1.01
N ALA A 105 2.33 6.32 1.48
CA ALA A 105 2.27 5.11 0.66
C ALA A 105 0.91 4.92 -0.01
N ARG A 106 -0.19 5.12 0.73
CA ARG A 106 -1.56 5.03 0.17
C ARG A 106 -1.82 6.07 -0.92
N ALA A 107 -1.30 7.28 -0.75
CA ALA A 107 -1.45 8.33 -1.77
C ALA A 107 -0.76 7.96 -3.09
N LEU A 108 0.33 7.18 -3.05
CA LEU A 108 1.10 6.77 -4.22
C LEU A 108 0.46 5.63 -5.05
N ILE A 109 -0.47 4.86 -4.48
CA ILE A 109 -1.08 3.69 -5.13
C ILE A 109 -1.68 3.97 -6.52
N PRO A 110 -2.35 5.13 -6.78
CA PRO A 110 -2.94 5.41 -8.08
C PRO A 110 -1.93 5.66 -9.20
N LEU A 111 -0.65 5.90 -8.87
CA LEU A 111 0.39 6.20 -9.84
C LEU A 111 0.90 4.93 -10.52
N SER A 112 1.43 5.11 -11.75
CA SER A 112 2.18 4.04 -12.43
C SER A 112 3.49 3.73 -11.69
N PRO A 113 4.04 2.51 -11.82
CA PRO A 113 5.25 2.09 -11.10
C PRO A 113 6.41 3.09 -11.17
N SER A 114 6.71 3.60 -12.36
CA SER A 114 7.78 4.59 -12.55
C SER A 114 7.53 5.92 -11.85
N LEU A 115 6.26 6.37 -11.80
CA LEU A 115 5.88 7.60 -11.11
C LEU A 115 5.82 7.39 -9.59
N GLN A 116 5.51 6.19 -9.12
CA GLN A 116 5.53 5.88 -7.68
C GLN A 116 6.92 6.12 -7.08
N GLU A 117 7.96 5.62 -7.73
CA GLU A 117 9.35 5.76 -7.24
C GLU A 117 9.82 7.21 -7.30
N SER A 118 9.56 7.91 -8.42
CA SER A 118 9.91 9.33 -8.54
C SER A 118 9.20 10.20 -7.51
N ALA A 119 7.91 9.97 -7.30
CA ALA A 119 7.12 10.69 -6.31
C ALA A 119 7.56 10.35 -4.87
N ALA A 120 7.89 9.09 -4.57
CA ALA A 120 8.41 8.68 -3.27
C ALA A 120 9.71 9.43 -2.93
N ASN A 121 10.64 9.52 -3.87
CA ASN A 121 11.89 10.26 -3.69
C ASN A 121 11.63 11.77 -3.48
N ALA A 122 10.71 12.36 -4.24
CA ALA A 122 10.34 13.77 -4.06
C ALA A 122 9.70 14.05 -2.69
N ILE A 123 8.87 13.14 -2.18
CA ILE A 123 8.25 13.23 -0.85
C ILE A 123 9.32 13.24 0.24
N ILE A 124 10.30 12.32 0.15
CA ILE A 124 11.37 12.20 1.14
C ILE A 124 12.28 13.43 1.08
N ALA A 125 12.71 13.83 -0.12
CA ALA A 125 13.61 14.99 -0.30
C ALA A 125 12.96 16.31 0.14
N GLY A 126 11.65 16.47 -0.10
CA GLY A 126 10.89 17.68 0.25
C GLY A 126 10.28 17.65 1.65
N GLY A 127 10.36 16.56 2.39
CA GLY A 127 9.71 16.41 3.70
C GLY A 127 8.20 16.68 3.63
N LEU A 128 7.53 16.24 2.55
CA LEU A 128 6.14 16.57 2.28
C LEU A 128 5.20 15.90 3.31
N SER A 129 4.17 16.61 3.73
CA SER A 129 3.05 16.03 4.48
C SER A 129 2.17 15.16 3.59
N VAL A 130 1.32 14.30 4.20
CA VAL A 130 0.37 13.44 3.46
C VAL A 130 -0.54 14.26 2.55
N ARG A 131 -1.05 15.42 3.00
CA ARG A 131 -1.89 16.32 2.18
C ARG A 131 -1.15 16.91 0.97
N GLN A 132 0.11 17.30 1.16
CA GLN A 132 0.95 17.78 0.05
C GLN A 132 1.27 16.65 -0.94
N THR A 133 1.46 15.42 -0.45
CA THR A 133 1.63 14.22 -1.27
C THR A 133 0.39 13.94 -2.10
N GLU A 134 -0.82 14.01 -1.52
CA GLU A 134 -2.07 13.85 -2.26
C GLU A 134 -2.23 14.90 -3.38
N ALA A 135 -1.87 16.16 -3.09
CA ALA A 135 -1.88 17.22 -4.09
C ALA A 135 -0.87 16.97 -5.22
N LEU A 136 0.35 16.51 -4.90
CA LEU A 136 1.37 16.12 -5.87
C LEU A 136 0.87 14.97 -6.76
N VAL A 137 0.33 13.92 -6.17
CA VAL A 137 -0.22 12.75 -6.90
C VAL A 137 -1.35 13.16 -7.82
N LYS A 138 -2.26 14.04 -7.37
CA LYS A 138 -3.34 14.56 -8.20
C LYS A 138 -2.81 15.30 -9.44
N ARG A 139 -1.77 16.12 -9.29
CA ARG A 139 -1.12 16.82 -10.41
C ARG A 139 -0.51 15.83 -11.39
N LEU A 140 0.29 14.88 -10.92
CA LEU A 140 0.93 13.85 -11.76
C LEU A 140 -0.08 12.95 -12.49
N SER A 141 -1.26 12.72 -11.88
CA SER A 141 -2.34 11.95 -12.50
C SER A 141 -3.07 12.72 -13.60
N VAL A 142 -3.14 14.05 -13.52
CA VAL A 142 -3.77 14.93 -14.52
C VAL A 142 -2.84 15.11 -15.72
N GLU A 143 -1.55 15.35 -15.51
CA GLU A 143 -0.56 15.47 -16.58
C GLU A 143 -0.51 14.25 -17.52
N LYS A 144 -0.86 13.07 -17.01
CA LYS A 144 -0.94 11.83 -17.82
C LYS A 144 -2.23 11.70 -18.61
N LYS A 145 -3.28 12.49 -18.30
CA LYS A 145 -4.57 12.47 -19.02
C LYS A 145 -4.63 13.43 -20.19
N GLU A 146 -3.74 14.43 -20.25
CA GLU A 146 -3.59 15.22 -21.45
C GLU A 146 -2.71 14.42 -22.43
N PRO A 147 -3.26 13.96 -23.58
CA PRO A 147 -2.41 13.43 -24.63
C PRO A 147 -1.43 14.55 -24.98
N LYS A 148 -0.13 14.24 -24.98
CA LYS A 148 0.86 15.13 -25.62
C LYS A 148 0.28 15.44 -27.00
N LYS A 149 -0.16 16.68 -27.24
CA LYS A 149 -0.44 17.16 -28.59
C LYS A 149 0.78 16.78 -29.41
N SER A 150 0.60 15.86 -30.32
CA SER A 150 1.67 15.42 -31.18
C SER A 150 2.15 16.61 -31.97
N LEU A 151 3.46 16.76 -32.13
CA LEU A 151 4.08 17.77 -33.00
C LEU A 151 3.58 17.67 -34.46
N ASN A 152 2.72 16.70 -34.78
CA ASN A 152 2.09 16.55 -36.09
C ASN A 152 0.96 17.57 -36.36
N ASP A 153 0.39 18.23 -35.34
CA ASP A 153 -0.63 19.28 -35.57
C ASP A 153 -0.04 20.54 -36.23
N THR A 154 1.28 20.73 -36.14
CA THR A 154 1.96 21.86 -36.84
C THR A 154 2.13 21.62 -38.34
N VAL A 155 2.05 20.36 -38.79
CA VAL A 155 2.20 20.01 -40.21
C VAL A 155 0.93 20.33 -41.01
N ASP A 156 -0.24 20.20 -40.42
CA ASP A 156 -1.52 20.48 -41.06
C ASP A 156 -1.73 21.97 -41.31
N TYR A 157 -1.31 22.86 -40.40
CA TYR A 157 -1.41 24.33 -40.61
C TYR A 157 -0.50 24.83 -41.74
N ILE A 158 0.65 24.19 -41.95
CA ILE A 158 1.55 24.54 -43.03
C ILE A 158 0.96 24.07 -44.39
N ALA A 159 0.33 22.89 -44.42
CA ALA A 159 -0.34 22.37 -45.61
C ALA A 159 -1.59 23.21 -45.96
N GLU A 160 -2.36 23.64 -44.99
CA GLU A 160 -3.51 24.53 -45.19
C GLU A 160 -3.09 25.92 -45.69
N ALA A 161 -2.07 26.54 -45.09
CA ALA A 161 -1.52 27.81 -45.53
C ALA A 161 -0.92 27.75 -46.95
N GLN A 162 -0.27 26.64 -47.33
CA GLN A 162 0.23 26.44 -48.70
C GLN A 162 -0.90 26.28 -49.71
N ASN A 163 -2.00 25.62 -49.36
CA ASN A 163 -3.16 25.48 -50.23
C ASN A 163 -3.93 26.81 -50.42
N GLU A 164 -4.07 27.61 -49.35
CA GLU A 164 -4.64 28.97 -49.46
C GLU A 164 -3.79 29.90 -50.31
N LEU A 165 -2.47 29.85 -50.19
CA LEU A 165 -1.53 30.63 -51.02
C LEU A 165 -1.59 30.25 -52.50
N LYS A 166 -1.67 28.92 -52.80
CA LYS A 166 -1.83 28.44 -54.18
C LYS A 166 -3.17 28.87 -54.78
N ALA A 167 -4.26 28.84 -54.03
CA ALA A 167 -5.57 29.28 -54.50
C ALA A 167 -5.66 30.77 -54.76
N LYS A 168 -4.85 31.62 -54.11
CA LYS A 168 -4.80 33.07 -54.32
C LYS A 168 -3.83 33.49 -55.41
N LEU A 169 -2.84 32.67 -55.78
CA LEU A 169 -1.83 32.96 -56.80
C LEU A 169 -2.18 32.43 -58.20
N CYS A 170 -3.18 31.54 -58.30
CA CYS A 170 -3.65 30.99 -59.58
C CYS A 170 -4.94 31.67 -60.12
N ARG A 171 -5.11 32.94 -59.84
CA ARG A 171 -6.15 33.79 -60.51
C ARG A 171 -5.54 34.85 -61.37
#